data_2851004210a0453388855f10f95341af
#
_entry.id   2851004210a0453388855f10f95341af
#
_cell.length_a   1.000
_cell.length_b   1.000
_cell.length_c   1.000
_cell.angle_alpha   90.00
_cell.angle_beta   90.00
_cell.angle_gamma   90.00
#
_symmetry.space_group_name_H-M   'P 1'
#
loop_
_entity.id
_entity.type
_entity.pdbx_description
1 polymer ?
#
loop_
_entity_poly.entity_id
_entity_poly.type
_entity_poly.pdbx_seq_one_letter_code
_entity_poly.pdbx_strand_id
1 'polypeptide(L)'
;KYSKYKDKKPREQYLKWIEDIFVECKRILKDDGHLFVNMGYSNVDPWIGMEVGLSIRNNWELQNHINWVKSIHVNDKTSGHFKPINSKRYLCPTWEHLFHFTKDGNVNVDRLSIGVPYEYYKENLRHSKSLDEVKPNLRDKGNCWFIPYETRQTKLERGKHPATFPVRLVEDCLKLTGTTGTVLDPFMGTGTTAVAAVNLKWDYIGYDIDEDYVTFSKDRIDNIPITVI
;
A
#
# COMPACT_ATOMS: atom_id res chain seq x y z
N LYS A 1 10.09 -18.11 -4.12
CA LYS A 1 11.53 -17.80 -4.03
C LYS A 1 11.86 -16.89 -5.19
N TYR A 2 12.53 -15.78 -4.90
CA TYR A 2 13.08 -14.91 -5.95
C TYR A 2 14.20 -15.65 -6.68
N SER A 3 14.25 -15.53 -8.00
CA SER A 3 15.18 -16.32 -8.82
C SER A 3 16.63 -15.84 -8.69
N LYS A 4 16.83 -14.54 -8.54
CA LYS A 4 18.16 -13.89 -8.55
C LYS A 4 18.61 -13.35 -7.18
N TYR A 5 17.71 -13.33 -6.17
CA TYR A 5 18.01 -12.79 -4.85
C TYR A 5 18.09 -13.89 -3.79
N LYS A 6 19.18 -13.88 -3.00
CA LYS A 6 19.30 -14.79 -1.85
C LYS A 6 18.56 -14.20 -0.66
N ASP A 7 17.31 -14.61 -0.45
CA ASP A 7 16.41 -14.15 0.63
C ASP A 7 16.90 -14.45 2.08
N LYS A 8 18.07 -15.07 2.23
CA LYS A 8 18.58 -15.49 3.53
C LYS A 8 19.69 -14.57 4.02
N LYS A 9 19.30 -13.34 4.41
CA LYS A 9 20.19 -12.49 5.20
C LYS A 9 19.93 -12.74 6.69
N PRO A 10 20.97 -12.68 7.58
CA PRO A 10 20.76 -12.54 9.00
C PRO A 10 19.83 -11.35 9.31
N ARG A 11 19.02 -11.46 10.35
CA ARG A 11 18.00 -10.46 10.70
C ARG A 11 18.55 -9.04 10.75
N GLU A 12 19.62 -8.82 11.51
CA GLU A 12 20.23 -7.51 11.69
C GLU A 12 20.73 -6.92 10.35
N GLN A 13 21.32 -7.74 9.50
CA GLN A 13 21.78 -7.30 8.17
C GLN A 13 20.62 -6.95 7.25
N TYR A 14 19.49 -7.66 7.36
CA TYR A 14 18.29 -7.35 6.60
C TYR A 14 17.68 -6.02 7.06
N LEU A 15 17.52 -5.83 8.36
CA LEU A 15 16.98 -4.59 8.91
C LEU A 15 17.86 -3.38 8.58
N LYS A 16 19.19 -3.53 8.70
CA LYS A 16 20.13 -2.47 8.33
C LYS A 16 20.07 -2.14 6.84
N TRP A 17 19.99 -3.15 5.98
CA TRP A 17 19.88 -2.95 4.53
C TRP A 17 18.58 -2.22 4.16
N ILE A 18 17.44 -2.54 4.80
CA ILE A 18 16.17 -1.84 4.59
C ILE A 18 16.27 -0.39 5.08
N GLU A 19 16.85 -0.18 6.26
CA GLU A 19 17.09 1.17 6.80
C GLU A 19 17.90 2.02 5.83
N ASP A 20 19.00 1.49 5.30
CA ASP A 20 19.90 2.21 4.37
C ASP A 20 19.15 2.63 3.08
N ILE A 21 18.29 1.76 2.53
CA ILE A 21 17.47 2.10 1.37
C ILE A 21 16.52 3.25 1.70
N PHE A 22 15.84 3.21 2.84
CA PHE A 22 14.90 4.27 3.19
C PHE A 22 15.58 5.58 3.64
N VAL A 23 16.85 5.53 4.09
CA VAL A 23 17.67 6.74 4.26
C VAL A 23 17.89 7.42 2.92
N GLU A 24 18.24 6.65 1.86
CA GLU A 24 18.39 7.21 0.51
C GLU A 24 17.05 7.73 -0.06
N CYS A 25 15.95 7.03 0.19
CA CYS A 25 14.62 7.55 -0.15
C CYS A 25 14.34 8.89 0.53
N LYS A 26 14.70 9.06 1.81
CA LYS A 26 14.54 10.34 2.54
C LYS A 26 15.35 11.46 1.90
N ARG A 27 16.58 11.15 1.45
CA ARG A 27 17.48 12.14 0.83
C ARG A 27 16.88 12.79 -0.41
N ILE A 28 16.15 12.01 -1.22
CA ILE A 28 15.58 12.46 -2.49
C ILE A 28 14.10 12.87 -2.40
N LEU A 29 13.40 12.49 -1.32
CA LEU A 29 12.02 12.86 -1.12
C LEU A 29 11.89 14.37 -0.86
N LYS A 30 10.83 15.00 -1.36
CA LYS A 30 10.46 16.37 -1.02
C LYS A 30 10.14 16.48 0.47
N ASP A 31 10.17 17.70 1.04
CA ASP A 31 9.88 17.90 2.46
C ASP A 31 8.42 17.59 2.81
N ASP A 32 7.50 17.83 1.88
CA ASP A 32 6.08 17.48 1.94
C ASP A 32 5.76 16.10 1.35
N GLY A 33 6.79 15.28 1.10
CA GLY A 33 6.63 13.97 0.48
C GLY A 33 6.22 12.89 1.47
N HIS A 34 5.69 11.80 0.94
CA HIS A 34 5.15 10.67 1.70
C HIS A 34 5.90 9.38 1.36
N LEU A 35 6.17 8.56 2.37
CA LEU A 35 6.71 7.22 2.23
C LEU A 35 5.68 6.21 2.75
N PHE A 36 5.24 5.27 1.91
CA PHE A 36 4.39 4.16 2.31
C PHE A 36 5.18 2.86 2.26
N VAL A 37 5.17 2.11 3.36
CA VAL A 37 5.89 0.84 3.49
C VAL A 37 4.91 -0.27 3.85
N ASN A 38 4.64 -1.17 2.91
CA ASN A 38 3.80 -2.34 3.17
C ASN A 38 4.65 -3.52 3.65
N MET A 39 4.31 -4.05 4.81
CA MET A 39 5.00 -5.18 5.41
C MET A 39 4.02 -6.24 5.90
N GLY A 40 4.10 -7.40 5.28
CA GLY A 40 3.46 -8.61 5.78
C GLY A 40 4.22 -9.24 6.93
N TYR A 41 3.59 -10.25 7.55
CA TYR A 41 4.21 -11.11 8.53
C TYR A 41 3.81 -12.56 8.28
N SER A 42 4.51 -13.49 8.89
CA SER A 42 4.16 -14.90 8.85
C SER A 42 4.06 -15.47 10.26
N ASN A 43 3.38 -16.60 10.39
CA ASN A 43 3.28 -17.29 11.68
C ASN A 43 4.62 -17.83 12.20
N VAL A 44 5.61 -17.97 11.31
CA VAL A 44 6.99 -18.34 11.66
C VAL A 44 7.79 -17.12 12.09
N ASP A 45 7.45 -15.97 11.55
CA ASP A 45 8.11 -14.70 11.81
C ASP A 45 7.06 -13.59 12.00
N PRO A 46 6.43 -13.54 13.17
CA PRO A 46 5.37 -12.57 13.44
C PRO A 46 5.87 -11.16 13.71
N TRP A 47 7.17 -10.99 14.01
CA TRP A 47 7.76 -9.71 14.38
C TRP A 47 8.29 -8.89 13.20
N ILE A 48 8.58 -9.53 12.06
CA ILE A 48 9.29 -8.89 10.95
C ILE A 48 8.67 -7.56 10.52
N GLY A 49 7.35 -7.47 10.40
CA GLY A 49 6.68 -6.24 9.98
C GLY A 49 6.89 -5.08 10.95
N MET A 50 6.82 -5.37 12.25
CA MET A 50 7.05 -4.37 13.30
C MET A 50 8.53 -3.96 13.39
N GLU A 51 9.46 -4.93 13.29
CA GLU A 51 10.90 -4.64 13.36
C GLU A 51 11.37 -3.79 12.18
N VAL A 52 10.83 -4.01 10.98
CA VAL A 52 11.08 -3.13 9.83
C VAL A 52 10.54 -1.73 10.11
N GLY A 53 9.31 -1.59 10.61
CA GLY A 53 8.77 -0.29 10.98
C GLY A 53 9.62 0.42 12.04
N LEU A 54 10.14 -0.34 13.03
CA LEU A 54 11.01 0.20 14.07
C LEU A 54 12.42 0.57 13.57
N SER A 55 12.98 -0.16 12.60
CA SER A 55 14.29 0.19 12.02
C SER A 55 14.24 1.50 11.23
N ILE A 56 13.12 1.76 10.57
CA ILE A 56 12.92 2.98 9.78
C ILE A 56 12.73 4.22 10.68
N ARG A 57 12.13 4.07 11.86
CA ARG A 57 11.80 5.19 12.78
C ARG A 57 12.99 6.05 13.20
N ASN A 58 14.21 5.55 13.12
CA ASN A 58 15.40 6.33 13.48
C ASN A 58 15.62 7.52 12.53
N ASN A 59 15.07 7.44 11.33
CA ASN A 59 15.25 8.43 10.29
C ASN A 59 13.94 9.06 9.81
N TRP A 60 12.77 8.51 10.20
CA TRP A 60 11.47 8.91 9.69
C TRP A 60 10.46 9.05 10.82
N GLU A 61 9.51 9.96 10.67
CA GLU A 61 8.39 10.07 11.59
C GLU A 61 7.20 9.26 11.08
N LEU A 62 6.68 8.36 11.91
CA LEU A 62 5.48 7.60 11.61
C LEU A 62 4.25 8.49 11.76
N GLN A 63 3.65 8.90 10.65
CA GLN A 63 2.49 9.77 10.66
C GLN A 63 1.18 8.98 10.79
N ASN A 64 1.06 7.86 10.07
CA ASN A 64 -0.11 6.97 10.17
C ASN A 64 0.32 5.50 10.15
N HIS A 65 -0.32 4.69 10.98
CA HIS A 65 -0.24 3.24 10.90
C HIS A 65 -1.57 2.71 10.38
N ILE A 66 -1.57 2.14 9.19
CA ILE A 66 -2.72 1.64 8.48
C ILE A 66 -2.68 0.11 8.51
N ASN A 67 -3.82 -0.53 8.77
CA ASN A 67 -3.98 -1.97 8.63
C ASN A 67 -4.63 -2.25 7.27
N TRP A 68 -3.86 -2.82 6.34
CA TRP A 68 -4.41 -3.31 5.10
C TRP A 68 -5.03 -4.68 5.33
N VAL A 69 -6.36 -4.73 5.36
CA VAL A 69 -7.16 -5.95 5.58
C VAL A 69 -7.48 -6.58 4.24
N LYS A 70 -7.01 -7.81 4.03
CA LYS A 70 -7.17 -8.60 2.80
C LYS A 70 -8.45 -9.43 2.79
N SER A 71 -8.89 -9.84 3.96
CA SER A 71 -10.10 -10.62 4.18
C SER A 71 -10.64 -10.39 5.58
N ILE A 72 -11.97 -10.44 5.71
CA ILE A 72 -12.68 -10.17 6.97
C ILE A 72 -13.94 -11.01 7.08
N HIS A 73 -14.29 -11.40 8.30
CA HIS A 73 -15.59 -11.95 8.65
C HIS A 73 -16.43 -10.88 9.35
N VAL A 74 -17.63 -10.63 8.82
CA VAL A 74 -18.61 -9.74 9.44
C VAL A 74 -19.98 -10.41 9.38
N ASN A 75 -20.65 -10.55 10.51
CA ASN A 75 -22.00 -11.17 10.60
C ASN A 75 -22.08 -12.51 9.85
N ASP A 76 -21.17 -13.45 10.13
CA ASP A 76 -21.07 -14.78 9.53
C ASP A 76 -20.81 -14.80 8.01
N LYS A 77 -20.50 -13.66 7.41
CA LYS A 77 -20.10 -13.55 6.01
C LYS A 77 -18.62 -13.28 5.89
N THR A 78 -17.97 -14.05 5.00
CA THR A 78 -16.57 -13.83 4.64
C THR A 78 -16.50 -12.93 3.42
N SER A 79 -15.70 -11.86 3.53
CA SER A 79 -15.35 -10.99 2.40
C SER A 79 -13.84 -11.03 2.18
N GLY A 80 -13.41 -11.06 0.91
CA GLY A 80 -12.01 -11.21 0.54
C GLY A 80 -11.57 -12.67 0.38
N HIS A 81 -10.28 -12.89 0.22
CA HIS A 81 -9.70 -14.21 -0.03
C HIS A 81 -8.93 -14.72 1.18
N PHE A 82 -9.34 -15.88 1.69
CA PHE A 82 -8.61 -16.61 2.72
C PHE A 82 -7.71 -17.66 2.09
N LYS A 83 -6.41 -17.59 2.36
CA LYS A 83 -5.51 -18.69 2.08
C LYS A 83 -5.51 -19.63 3.27
N PRO A 84 -6.11 -20.84 3.18
CA PRO A 84 -6.14 -21.75 4.30
C PRO A 84 -4.73 -22.09 4.77
N ILE A 85 -4.53 -22.14 6.08
CA ILE A 85 -3.30 -22.64 6.67
C ILE A 85 -3.56 -24.01 7.31
N ASN A 86 -2.66 -24.94 7.05
CA ASN A 86 -2.73 -26.27 7.67
C ASN A 86 -2.02 -26.24 9.05
N SER A 87 -2.64 -25.59 10.02
CA SER A 87 -2.10 -25.49 11.37
C SER A 87 -3.21 -25.47 12.41
N LYS A 88 -2.98 -26.15 13.52
CA LYS A 88 -3.86 -26.12 14.71
C LYS A 88 -3.48 -25.01 15.70
N ARG A 89 -2.38 -24.29 15.48
CA ARG A 89 -1.81 -23.32 16.44
C ARG A 89 -1.98 -21.86 16.01
N TYR A 90 -2.12 -21.61 14.71
CA TYR A 90 -2.04 -20.26 14.17
C TYR A 90 -3.34 -19.88 13.47
N LEU A 91 -3.68 -18.60 13.56
CA LEU A 91 -4.73 -18.00 12.78
C LEU A 91 -4.21 -17.64 11.37
N CYS A 92 -5.11 -17.57 10.40
CA CYS A 92 -4.80 -17.13 9.05
C CYS A 92 -4.45 -15.64 9.05
N PRO A 93 -3.28 -15.21 8.54
CA PRO A 93 -2.94 -13.79 8.44
C PRO A 93 -3.85 -13.11 7.41
N THR A 94 -4.74 -12.25 7.87
CA THR A 94 -5.75 -11.58 7.03
C THR A 94 -5.47 -10.10 6.78
N TRP A 95 -4.41 -9.56 7.33
CA TRP A 95 -4.01 -8.16 7.18
C TRP A 95 -2.49 -8.01 7.14
N GLU A 96 -2.03 -6.85 6.70
CA GLU A 96 -0.62 -6.45 6.69
C GLU A 96 -0.48 -5.02 7.21
N HIS A 97 0.72 -4.69 7.69
CA HIS A 97 1.07 -3.33 8.06
C HIS A 97 1.25 -2.48 6.80
N LEU A 98 0.69 -1.29 6.80
CA LEU A 98 1.00 -0.23 5.87
C LEU A 98 1.41 0.99 6.69
N PHE A 99 2.71 1.18 6.84
CA PHE A 99 3.25 2.32 7.54
C PHE A 99 3.30 3.51 6.60
N HIS A 100 2.79 4.65 7.04
CA HIS A 100 2.89 5.92 6.34
C HIS A 100 3.82 6.84 7.13
N PHE A 101 5.00 7.06 6.59
CA PHE A 101 6.02 7.92 7.14
C PHE A 101 6.10 9.23 6.35
N THR A 102 6.53 10.29 7.05
CA THR A 102 6.93 11.57 6.47
C THR A 102 8.22 12.03 7.14
N LYS A 103 8.82 13.12 6.67
CA LYS A 103 10.07 13.62 7.24
C LYS A 103 9.93 14.14 8.66
N ASP A 104 8.77 14.74 8.99
CA ASP A 104 8.52 15.47 10.25
C ASP A 104 7.23 15.03 10.98
N GLY A 105 6.46 14.09 10.41
CA GLY A 105 5.20 13.62 11.00
C GLY A 105 4.02 14.59 10.86
N ASN A 106 4.16 15.68 10.09
CA ASN A 106 3.18 16.76 10.03
C ASN A 106 2.81 17.20 8.60
N VAL A 107 2.85 16.30 7.64
CA VAL A 107 2.44 16.57 6.26
C VAL A 107 0.93 16.41 6.10
N ASN A 108 0.28 17.37 5.44
CA ASN A 108 -1.15 17.29 5.17
C ASN A 108 -1.51 16.11 4.28
N VAL A 109 -2.69 15.54 4.50
CA VAL A 109 -3.26 14.46 3.68
C VAL A 109 -4.69 14.80 3.28
N ASP A 110 -5.10 14.39 2.09
CA ASP A 110 -6.49 14.47 1.64
C ASP A 110 -7.26 13.20 2.04
N ARG A 111 -7.79 13.21 3.26
CA ARG A 111 -8.55 12.08 3.80
C ARG A 111 -9.84 11.77 3.03
N LEU A 112 -10.41 12.79 2.38
CA LEU A 112 -11.67 12.63 1.66
C LEU A 112 -11.50 12.12 0.23
N SER A 113 -10.28 12.21 -0.35
CA SER A 113 -9.98 11.60 -1.66
C SER A 113 -10.18 10.08 -1.69
N ILE A 114 -10.08 9.44 -0.52
CA ILE A 114 -10.36 8.02 -0.30
C ILE A 114 -11.55 7.80 0.65
N GLY A 115 -12.34 8.85 0.85
CA GLY A 115 -13.47 8.85 1.77
C GLY A 115 -14.56 7.85 1.39
N VAL A 116 -15.36 7.47 2.38
CA VAL A 116 -16.52 6.58 2.20
C VAL A 116 -17.82 7.35 2.44
N PRO A 117 -18.89 7.04 1.68
CA PRO A 117 -20.18 7.69 1.88
C PRO A 117 -20.74 7.48 3.30
N TYR A 118 -21.44 8.48 3.81
CA TYR A 118 -22.27 8.30 5.01
C TYR A 118 -23.48 7.46 4.65
N GLU A 119 -23.72 6.38 5.39
CA GLU A 119 -24.88 5.50 5.20
C GLU A 119 -26.21 6.21 5.53
N TYR A 120 -26.18 7.16 6.50
CA TYR A 120 -27.34 7.90 7.01
C TYR A 120 -27.16 9.43 6.88
N TYR A 121 -26.74 9.89 5.72
CA TYR A 121 -26.42 11.32 5.52
C TYR A 121 -27.58 12.27 5.81
N LYS A 122 -28.82 11.89 5.47
CA LYS A 122 -30.00 12.76 5.61
C LYS A 122 -30.39 13.05 7.08
N GLU A 123 -30.08 12.17 8.00
CA GLU A 123 -30.44 12.34 9.43
C GLU A 123 -29.48 13.28 10.17
N ASN A 124 -28.23 13.36 9.73
CA ASN A 124 -27.18 14.15 10.40
C ASN A 124 -27.12 15.62 9.96
N LEU A 125 -27.81 16.00 8.87
CA LEU A 125 -27.84 17.39 8.38
C LEU A 125 -28.61 18.35 9.31
N ARG A 126 -29.47 17.86 10.21
CA ARG A 126 -30.28 18.68 11.10
C ARG A 126 -29.51 19.46 12.16
N HIS A 127 -28.22 19.16 12.35
CA HIS A 127 -27.35 19.80 13.35
C HIS A 127 -26.31 20.78 12.78
N SER A 128 -26.25 20.98 11.45
CA SER A 128 -25.35 21.96 10.83
C SER A 128 -26.09 23.30 10.63
N LYS A 129 -25.63 24.32 11.33
CA LYS A 129 -26.25 25.69 11.31
C LYS A 129 -25.79 26.55 10.11
N SER A 130 -24.99 26.05 9.17
CA SER A 130 -24.58 26.79 7.97
C SER A 130 -24.91 26.00 6.71
N LEU A 131 -25.86 26.51 5.95
CA LEU A 131 -26.35 25.95 4.67
C LEU A 131 -25.45 26.29 3.47
N ASP A 132 -24.34 27.01 3.65
CA ASP A 132 -23.59 27.62 2.55
C ASP A 132 -22.40 26.79 2.04
N GLU A 133 -22.06 25.69 2.69
CA GLU A 133 -21.08 24.73 2.17
C GLU A 133 -21.73 23.35 2.03
N VAL A 134 -21.95 22.91 0.80
CA VAL A 134 -22.31 21.51 0.51
C VAL A 134 -21.10 20.64 0.90
N LYS A 135 -21.06 20.20 2.14
CA LYS A 135 -20.02 19.24 2.58
C LYS A 135 -20.16 17.98 1.74
N PRO A 136 -19.06 17.44 1.21
CA PRO A 136 -19.12 16.19 0.48
C PRO A 136 -19.75 15.11 1.37
N ASN A 137 -20.66 14.31 0.80
CA ASN A 137 -21.30 13.18 1.52
C ASN A 137 -20.29 12.05 1.78
N LEU A 138 -19.11 12.40 2.24
CA LEU A 138 -17.99 11.50 2.48
C LEU A 138 -17.44 11.74 3.88
N ARG A 139 -17.08 10.65 4.53
CA ARG A 139 -16.30 10.65 5.77
C ARG A 139 -14.94 10.01 5.53
N ASP A 140 -14.00 10.33 6.40
CA ASP A 140 -12.71 9.67 6.49
C ASP A 140 -12.89 8.14 6.60
N LYS A 141 -12.15 7.40 5.78
CA LYS A 141 -12.12 5.92 5.76
C LYS A 141 -11.48 5.34 7.03
N GLY A 142 -10.70 6.16 7.76
CA GLY A 142 -9.91 5.71 8.91
C GLY A 142 -8.66 4.92 8.48
N ASN A 143 -8.04 4.25 9.43
CA ASN A 143 -6.77 3.53 9.23
C ASN A 143 -6.93 2.00 9.15
N CYS A 144 -8.13 1.49 8.89
CA CYS A 144 -8.39 0.08 8.64
C CYS A 144 -8.95 -0.07 7.23
N TRP A 145 -8.11 -0.46 6.27
CA TRP A 145 -8.45 -0.48 4.85
C TRP A 145 -8.77 -1.88 4.38
N PHE A 146 -10.04 -2.18 4.16
CA PHE A 146 -10.44 -3.44 3.54
C PHE A 146 -10.30 -3.31 2.02
N ILE A 147 -9.25 -3.93 1.48
CA ILE A 147 -8.97 -4.01 0.04
C ILE A 147 -8.60 -5.45 -0.27
N PRO A 148 -9.57 -6.26 -0.76
CA PRO A 148 -9.31 -7.66 -1.06
C PRO A 148 -8.33 -7.81 -2.22
N TYR A 149 -7.62 -8.94 -2.26
CA TYR A 149 -6.86 -9.31 -3.44
C TYR A 149 -7.80 -9.46 -4.64
N GLU A 150 -7.39 -8.92 -5.77
CA GLU A 150 -8.07 -9.20 -7.03
C GLU A 150 -7.80 -10.65 -7.44
N THR A 151 -8.85 -11.46 -7.46
CA THR A 151 -8.75 -12.88 -7.85
C THR A 151 -8.50 -13.08 -9.36
N ARG A 152 -8.60 -12.02 -10.16
CA ARG A 152 -8.37 -12.02 -11.60
C ARG A 152 -6.93 -11.68 -11.96
N GLN A 153 -5.99 -12.42 -11.41
CA GLN A 153 -4.68 -12.47 -12.03
C GLN A 153 -4.80 -13.29 -13.32
N THR A 154 -4.41 -12.71 -14.44
CA THR A 154 -4.32 -13.45 -15.71
C THR A 154 -3.40 -14.66 -15.52
N LYS A 155 -3.54 -15.70 -16.38
CA LYS A 155 -2.61 -16.85 -16.37
C LYS A 155 -1.13 -16.42 -16.47
N LEU A 156 -0.86 -15.25 -17.07
CA LEU A 156 0.46 -14.65 -17.22
C LEU A 156 1.01 -14.10 -15.89
N GLU A 157 0.15 -13.61 -14.99
CA GLU A 157 0.55 -13.04 -13.69
C GLU A 157 0.67 -14.10 -12.60
N ARG A 158 -0.07 -15.22 -12.75
CA ARG A 158 -0.02 -16.35 -11.81
C ARG A 158 1.36 -17.00 -11.85
N GLY A 159 2.11 -16.85 -10.78
CA GLY A 159 3.39 -17.53 -10.57
C GLY A 159 4.64 -16.73 -10.91
N LYS A 160 4.53 -15.51 -11.42
CA LYS A 160 5.72 -14.68 -11.70
C LYS A 160 6.25 -13.91 -10.49
N HIS A 161 5.41 -13.52 -9.52
CA HIS A 161 5.88 -12.86 -8.30
C HIS A 161 5.15 -13.39 -7.06
N PRO A 162 5.90 -13.77 -5.98
CA PRO A 162 5.30 -14.40 -4.78
C PRO A 162 4.56 -13.41 -3.88
N ALA A 163 4.81 -12.12 -3.98
CA ALA A 163 4.23 -11.08 -3.14
C ALA A 163 3.79 -9.89 -4.00
N THR A 164 2.49 -9.80 -4.28
CA THR A 164 1.89 -8.65 -4.97
C THR A 164 0.78 -8.07 -4.10
N PHE A 165 0.58 -6.77 -4.21
CA PHE A 165 -0.56 -6.06 -3.61
C PHE A 165 -1.49 -5.55 -4.71
N PRO A 166 -2.79 -5.27 -4.42
CA PRO A 166 -3.73 -4.74 -5.41
C PRO A 166 -3.34 -3.33 -5.86
N VAL A 167 -3.59 -3.00 -7.12
CA VAL A 167 -3.40 -1.64 -7.67
C VAL A 167 -4.16 -0.61 -6.83
N ARG A 168 -5.37 -0.94 -6.39
CA ARG A 168 -6.20 -0.08 -5.53
C ARG A 168 -5.52 0.36 -4.23
N LEU A 169 -4.67 -0.48 -3.64
CA LEU A 169 -3.94 -0.13 -2.42
C LEU A 169 -3.01 1.06 -2.68
N VAL A 170 -2.26 1.01 -3.78
CA VAL A 170 -1.35 2.10 -4.18
C VAL A 170 -2.13 3.33 -4.61
N GLU A 171 -3.22 3.17 -5.36
CA GLU A 171 -4.08 4.29 -5.75
C GLU A 171 -4.62 5.03 -4.54
N ASP A 172 -5.06 4.31 -3.49
CA ASP A 172 -5.53 4.93 -2.25
C ASP A 172 -4.38 5.66 -1.52
N CYS A 173 -3.15 5.11 -1.52
CA CYS A 173 -1.98 5.80 -1.00
C CYS A 173 -1.69 7.09 -1.76
N LEU A 174 -1.64 7.04 -3.10
CA LEU A 174 -1.37 8.21 -3.94
C LEU A 174 -2.45 9.28 -3.81
N LYS A 175 -3.73 8.90 -3.78
CA LYS A 175 -4.85 9.84 -3.57
C LYS A 175 -4.77 10.52 -2.21
N LEU A 176 -4.40 9.76 -1.16
CA LEU A 176 -4.28 10.28 0.20
C LEU A 176 -3.26 11.42 0.31
N THR A 177 -2.24 11.47 -0.55
CA THR A 177 -1.25 12.56 -0.53
C THR A 177 -1.86 13.92 -0.89
N GLY A 178 -3.02 13.95 -1.58
CA GLY A 178 -3.70 15.19 -1.99
C GLY A 178 -2.96 15.99 -3.08
N THR A 179 -1.93 15.42 -3.67
CA THR A 179 -1.08 16.07 -4.69
C THR A 179 -0.93 15.18 -5.92
N THR A 180 -0.19 15.65 -6.91
CA THR A 180 0.31 14.87 -8.03
C THR A 180 1.83 15.05 -8.13
N GLY A 181 2.52 14.10 -8.75
CA GLY A 181 3.98 14.17 -8.86
C GLY A 181 4.59 12.87 -9.35
N THR A 182 5.81 12.60 -8.90
CA THR A 182 6.54 11.38 -9.23
C THR A 182 6.55 10.43 -8.03
N VAL A 183 6.15 9.19 -8.23
CA VAL A 183 6.30 8.12 -7.25
C VAL A 183 7.55 7.29 -7.55
N LEU A 184 8.32 6.96 -6.51
CA LEU A 184 9.46 6.05 -6.57
C LEU A 184 9.10 4.73 -5.89
N ASP A 185 9.35 3.62 -6.58
CA ASP A 185 9.29 2.27 -6.01
C ASP A 185 10.65 1.58 -6.16
N PRO A 186 11.44 1.45 -5.09
CA PRO A 186 12.76 0.80 -5.14
C PRO A 186 12.67 -0.74 -5.23
N PHE A 187 11.47 -1.32 -5.17
CA PHE A 187 11.20 -2.76 -5.22
C PHE A 187 10.01 -3.07 -6.15
N MET A 188 10.06 -2.52 -7.36
CA MET A 188 8.89 -2.44 -8.26
C MET A 188 8.26 -3.79 -8.61
N GLY A 189 9.02 -4.88 -8.62
CA GLY A 189 8.52 -6.21 -8.98
C GLY A 189 7.77 -6.20 -10.30
N THR A 190 6.51 -6.65 -10.28
CA THR A 190 5.65 -6.70 -11.47
C THR A 190 4.99 -5.37 -11.84
N GLY A 191 5.42 -4.24 -11.26
CA GLY A 191 5.00 -2.89 -11.67
C GLY A 191 3.65 -2.42 -11.16
N THR A 192 3.16 -2.94 -10.04
CA THR A 192 1.84 -2.52 -9.50
C THR A 192 1.80 -1.03 -9.16
N THR A 193 2.89 -0.49 -8.61
CA THR A 193 3.03 0.94 -8.32
C THR A 193 2.98 1.79 -9.59
N ALA A 194 3.68 1.35 -10.65
CA ALA A 194 3.66 2.06 -11.93
C ALA A 194 2.27 2.04 -12.59
N VAL A 195 1.55 0.90 -12.53
CA VAL A 195 0.17 0.82 -13.03
C VAL A 195 -0.74 1.82 -12.29
N ALA A 196 -0.65 1.88 -10.96
CA ALA A 196 -1.44 2.84 -10.17
C ALA A 196 -1.08 4.29 -10.51
N ALA A 197 0.21 4.58 -10.71
CA ALA A 197 0.69 5.89 -11.11
C ALA A 197 0.10 6.32 -12.46
N VAL A 198 0.18 5.46 -13.48
CA VAL A 198 -0.40 5.73 -14.82
C VAL A 198 -1.90 5.96 -14.73
N ASN A 199 -2.64 5.13 -13.99
CA ASN A 199 -4.08 5.30 -13.79
C ASN A 199 -4.45 6.67 -13.20
N LEU A 200 -3.60 7.21 -12.34
CA LEU A 200 -3.81 8.49 -11.66
C LEU A 200 -3.07 9.67 -12.32
N LYS A 201 -2.44 9.46 -13.47
CA LYS A 201 -1.64 10.48 -14.20
C LYS A 201 -0.48 11.03 -13.37
N TRP A 202 0.17 10.14 -12.63
CA TRP A 202 1.43 10.39 -11.93
C TRP A 202 2.59 9.92 -12.79
N ASP A 203 3.73 10.59 -12.65
CA ASP A 203 5.01 10.04 -13.10
C ASP A 203 5.48 8.94 -12.15
N TYR A 204 6.30 8.02 -12.65
CA TYR A 204 6.87 6.96 -11.82
C TYR A 204 8.33 6.68 -12.16
N ILE A 205 9.06 6.25 -11.14
CA ILE A 205 10.40 5.68 -11.24
C ILE A 205 10.38 4.36 -10.50
N GLY A 206 10.82 3.28 -11.12
CA GLY A 206 10.84 1.98 -10.50
C GLY A 206 12.15 1.25 -10.72
N TYR A 207 12.60 0.54 -9.69
CA TYR A 207 13.78 -0.31 -9.74
C TYR A 207 13.42 -1.72 -9.35
N ASP A 208 14.04 -2.68 -10.03
CA ASP A 208 14.06 -4.08 -9.61
C ASP A 208 15.41 -4.69 -9.99
N ILE A 209 15.90 -5.64 -9.20
CA ILE A 209 17.15 -6.37 -9.46
C ILE A 209 16.94 -7.46 -10.53
N ASP A 210 15.71 -7.88 -10.76
CA ASP A 210 15.34 -8.92 -11.71
C ASP A 210 14.84 -8.29 -13.01
N GLU A 211 15.65 -8.42 -14.08
CA GLU A 211 15.34 -7.89 -15.41
C GLU A 211 14.05 -8.48 -15.99
N ASP A 212 13.67 -9.70 -15.62
CA ASP A 212 12.43 -10.31 -16.05
C ASP A 212 11.22 -9.57 -15.46
N TYR A 213 11.34 -9.09 -14.20
CA TYR A 213 10.32 -8.23 -13.61
C TYR A 213 10.26 -6.85 -14.24
N VAL A 214 11.42 -6.26 -14.56
CA VAL A 214 11.47 -4.96 -15.26
C VAL A 214 10.79 -5.09 -16.64
N THR A 215 11.11 -6.12 -17.41
CA THR A 215 10.48 -6.37 -18.72
C THR A 215 8.99 -6.59 -18.57
N PHE A 216 8.56 -7.45 -17.65
CA PHE A 216 7.15 -7.71 -17.41
C PHE A 216 6.38 -6.46 -16.97
N SER A 217 6.99 -5.62 -16.12
CA SER A 217 6.34 -4.38 -15.67
C SER A 217 6.14 -3.40 -16.82
N LYS A 218 7.12 -3.27 -17.73
CA LYS A 218 6.99 -2.45 -18.94
C LYS A 218 5.86 -2.94 -19.84
N ASP A 219 5.85 -4.23 -20.16
CA ASP A 219 4.78 -4.84 -20.99
C ASP A 219 3.40 -4.60 -20.36
N ARG A 220 3.30 -4.71 -19.04
CA ARG A 220 2.05 -4.49 -18.31
C ARG A 220 1.57 -3.05 -18.39
N ILE A 221 2.47 -2.08 -18.32
CA ILE A 221 2.17 -0.66 -18.38
C ILE A 221 1.77 -0.26 -19.81
N ASP A 222 2.52 -0.72 -20.81
CA ASP A 222 2.26 -0.43 -22.22
C ASP A 222 0.90 -0.98 -22.68
N ASN A 223 0.38 -2.00 -22.03
CA ASN A 223 -0.93 -2.58 -22.31
C ASN A 223 -2.08 -2.00 -21.46
N ILE A 224 -1.85 -0.95 -20.67
CA ILE A 224 -2.95 -0.25 -19.99
C ILE A 224 -3.82 0.43 -21.04
N PRO A 225 -5.15 0.16 -21.08
CA PRO A 225 -6.04 0.82 -22.03
C PRO A 225 -5.99 2.36 -21.80
N ILE A 226 -5.58 3.11 -22.80
CA ILE A 226 -5.68 4.58 -22.76
C ILE A 226 -7.17 4.91 -22.86
N THR A 227 -7.79 5.23 -21.74
CA THR A 227 -9.14 5.79 -21.74
C THR A 227 -9.01 7.24 -22.22
N VAL A 228 -9.26 7.45 -23.51
CA VAL A 228 -9.44 8.81 -24.05
C VAL A 228 -10.78 9.31 -23.48
N ILE A 229 -10.69 10.29 -22.57
CA ILE A 229 -11.85 11.01 -22.02
C ILE A 229 -12.20 12.16 -22.95
#